data_dbac3928683b895eb63c4ef921d89f33
#
_entry.id   dbac3928683b895eb63c4ef921d89f33
#
_cell.length_a   1.000
_cell.length_b   1.000
_cell.length_c   1.000
_cell.angle_alpha   90.00
_cell.angle_beta   90.00
_cell.angle_gamma   90.00
#
_symmetry.space_group_name_H-M   'P 1'
#
loop_
_entity.id
_entity.type
_entity.pdbx_description
1 polymer ?
#
loop_
_entity_poly.entity_id
_entity_poly.type
_entity_poly.pdbx_seq_one_letter_code
_entity_poly.pdbx_strand_id
1 'polypeptide(L)'
;MAVANMHRLLVDGKRIEDDETMPVIDKYTGETIAIVPVASKKTVGKAIAAAHAAFPSYSRLPAHRRFRILEKTSQLLAKHQDEIASIICREAGKAWKYSFGEVTRAIETFQFSAEEAKRVHGETLPMDASVAGEGRVGYYLRCPVGVLSAITPFNFPLNLVAHKVGPALAAGCTLVLKPASTTPLTAIRLGEILEEAGLPPGAMNVVVGPGGTVGEWMTTDPRVAKISFTGSPPVGESIIRKAGLKKVTMELGNNSGTIIEPDANLDAAIPRCAVSAFANSGQVCISLQRLYVHKAIAKEFTKRFVETTAALKVGNPLDKDCEVGPMIDEAEAIRAEKWIREAVAEGAKVLVGGKREGRILYPTVLVNARPEMKVMCQEAFAPLVSIYEYDSFEDAVAMVEDSPYGLQAGVYTNDLRKAMYAIDRINVGGVMINDTSIFRVDHMPYGGNKLSGLGREGVRFAVEEMTSIKMVVIKP
;
A
#
# COMPACT_ATOMS: atom_id res chain seq x y z
N MET A 1 29.40 7.35 -20.45
CA MET A 1 28.43 6.85 -19.47
C MET A 1 28.42 7.84 -18.29
N ALA A 2 27.29 8.47 -17.99
CA ALA A 2 27.21 9.30 -16.79
C ALA A 2 27.40 8.37 -15.57
N VAL A 3 28.27 8.76 -14.63
CA VAL A 3 28.49 8.00 -13.40
C VAL A 3 27.16 8.00 -12.64
N ALA A 4 26.58 6.83 -12.39
CA ALA A 4 25.36 6.71 -11.64
C ALA A 4 25.56 7.32 -10.24
N ASN A 5 24.65 8.20 -9.80
CA ASN A 5 24.74 8.85 -8.50
C ASN A 5 24.72 7.81 -7.36
N MET A 6 25.72 7.89 -6.48
CA MET A 6 25.78 7.06 -5.28
C MET A 6 24.93 7.72 -4.19
N HIS A 7 23.88 7.01 -3.77
CA HIS A 7 23.07 7.39 -2.61
C HIS A 7 23.62 6.73 -1.35
N ARG A 8 23.16 7.19 -0.19
CA ARG A 8 23.60 6.68 1.11
C ARG A 8 22.39 6.32 1.98
N LEU A 9 22.58 5.37 2.87
CA LEU A 9 21.61 5.06 3.93
C LEU A 9 21.50 6.25 4.89
N LEU A 10 20.34 6.39 5.52
CA LEU A 10 20.11 7.43 6.52
C LEU A 10 20.01 6.80 7.91
N VAL A 11 20.99 7.02 8.75
CA VAL A 11 21.03 6.49 10.12
C VAL A 11 21.49 7.57 11.09
N ASP A 12 20.68 7.88 12.10
CA ASP A 12 20.96 8.88 13.13
C ASP A 12 21.29 10.28 12.56
N GLY A 13 20.54 10.71 11.51
CA GLY A 13 20.81 11.95 10.81
C GLY A 13 22.10 11.96 9.98
N LYS A 14 22.77 10.82 9.81
CA LYS A 14 24.02 10.68 9.08
C LYS A 14 23.84 9.87 7.80
N ARG A 15 24.64 10.20 6.80
CA ARG A 15 24.74 9.47 5.54
C ARG A 15 25.75 8.33 5.71
N ILE A 16 25.26 7.08 5.64
CA ILE A 16 26.05 5.87 5.89
C ILE A 16 26.29 5.13 4.58
N GLU A 17 27.52 4.75 4.34
CA GLU A 17 27.96 3.78 3.34
C GLU A 17 28.05 2.39 4.01
N ASP A 18 27.99 1.34 3.19
CA ASP A 18 28.24 -0.04 3.61
C ASP A 18 29.05 -0.74 2.50
N ASP A 19 29.68 -1.87 2.82
CA ASP A 19 30.64 -2.53 1.91
C ASP A 19 29.97 -3.08 0.63
N GLU A 20 28.74 -3.55 0.76
CA GLU A 20 27.93 -4.08 -0.36
C GLU A 20 27.05 -2.99 -0.94
N THR A 21 26.95 -2.95 -2.25
CA THR A 21 26.05 -2.02 -2.98
C THR A 21 25.20 -2.74 -4.00
N MET A 22 24.11 -2.11 -4.38
CA MET A 22 23.22 -2.61 -5.44
C MET A 22 22.81 -1.49 -6.39
N PRO A 23 22.62 -1.80 -7.69
CA PRO A 23 22.11 -0.84 -8.65
C PRO A 23 20.58 -0.66 -8.50
N VAL A 24 20.12 0.56 -8.69
CA VAL A 24 18.70 0.87 -8.92
C VAL A 24 18.53 1.06 -10.43
N ILE A 25 17.64 0.29 -11.02
CA ILE A 25 17.45 0.21 -12.46
C ILE A 25 16.21 0.99 -12.88
N ASP A 26 16.32 1.80 -13.92
CA ASP A 26 15.18 2.33 -14.65
C ASP A 26 14.38 1.18 -15.27
N LYS A 27 13.09 1.08 -14.92
CA LYS A 27 12.30 -0.11 -15.30
C LYS A 27 11.96 -0.14 -16.79
N TYR A 28 12.00 1.00 -17.46
CA TYR A 28 11.71 1.09 -18.89
C TYR A 28 12.97 0.90 -19.75
N THR A 29 14.05 1.64 -19.45
CA THR A 29 15.28 1.60 -20.25
C THR A 29 16.22 0.46 -19.87
N GLY A 30 16.13 -0.07 -18.64
CA GLY A 30 17.06 -1.06 -18.09
C GLY A 30 18.39 -0.46 -17.62
N GLU A 31 18.58 0.83 -17.72
CA GLU A 31 19.81 1.51 -17.31
C GLU A 31 19.91 1.66 -15.79
N THR A 32 21.13 1.65 -15.26
CA THR A 32 21.38 1.98 -13.85
C THR A 32 21.26 3.46 -13.64
N ILE A 33 20.29 3.89 -12.80
CA ILE A 33 20.03 5.29 -12.48
C ILE A 33 20.67 5.75 -11.17
N ALA A 34 20.95 4.81 -10.28
CA ALA A 34 21.63 5.06 -9.00
C ALA A 34 22.29 3.80 -8.48
N ILE A 35 23.19 3.97 -7.50
CA ILE A 35 23.76 2.90 -6.70
C ILE A 35 23.43 3.19 -5.25
N VAL A 36 22.96 2.18 -4.49
CA VAL A 36 22.64 2.31 -3.08
C VAL A 36 23.35 1.23 -2.26
N PRO A 37 23.80 1.54 -1.02
CA PRO A 37 24.40 0.55 -0.13
C PRO A 37 23.36 -0.49 0.32
N VAL A 38 23.79 -1.73 0.46
CA VAL A 38 23.02 -2.81 1.10
C VAL A 38 23.37 -2.83 2.58
N ALA A 39 22.38 -2.58 3.44
CA ALA A 39 22.62 -2.50 4.88
C ALA A 39 23.09 -3.84 5.44
N SER A 40 24.28 -3.86 6.08
CA SER A 40 24.78 -4.99 6.84
C SER A 40 23.95 -5.16 8.15
N LYS A 41 24.06 -6.34 8.78
CA LYS A 41 23.45 -6.59 10.11
C LYS A 41 23.89 -5.55 11.14
N LYS A 42 25.16 -5.12 11.06
CA LYS A 42 25.72 -4.09 11.92
C LYS A 42 25.04 -2.74 11.69
N THR A 43 24.83 -2.35 10.45
CA THR A 43 24.18 -1.09 10.09
C THR A 43 22.70 -1.08 10.47
N VAL A 44 21.96 -2.18 10.24
CA VAL A 44 20.59 -2.34 10.74
C VAL A 44 20.53 -2.23 12.27
N GLY A 45 21.45 -2.90 12.97
CA GLY A 45 21.57 -2.81 14.44
C GLY A 45 21.83 -1.39 14.94
N LYS A 46 22.64 -0.59 14.21
CA LYS A 46 22.88 0.84 14.50
C LYS A 46 21.62 1.68 14.27
N ALA A 47 20.89 1.44 13.17
CA ALA A 47 19.64 2.15 12.87
C ALA A 47 18.58 1.91 13.95
N ILE A 48 18.40 0.67 14.40
CA ILE A 48 17.49 0.33 15.50
C ILE A 48 17.96 0.94 16.82
N ALA A 49 19.28 0.93 17.10
CA ALA A 49 19.84 1.57 18.29
C ALA A 49 19.58 3.08 18.29
N ALA A 50 19.77 3.76 17.14
CA ALA A 50 19.49 5.18 16.99
C ALA A 50 18.01 5.51 17.24
N ALA A 51 17.10 4.72 16.63
CA ALA A 51 15.65 4.86 16.85
C ALA A 51 15.29 4.65 18.33
N HIS A 52 15.89 3.65 18.99
CA HIS A 52 15.65 3.35 20.39
C HIS A 52 16.18 4.48 21.31
N ALA A 53 17.35 5.00 21.02
CA ALA A 53 17.94 6.12 21.78
C ALA A 53 17.16 7.44 21.60
N ALA A 54 16.62 7.70 20.42
CA ALA A 54 15.82 8.88 20.14
C ALA A 54 14.39 8.82 20.74
N PHE A 55 13.85 7.62 20.97
CA PHE A 55 12.47 7.42 21.42
C PHE A 55 12.10 8.17 22.70
N PRO A 56 12.87 8.14 23.79
CA PRO A 56 12.51 8.82 25.03
C PRO A 56 12.31 10.34 24.88
N SER A 57 13.12 10.99 24.04
CA SER A 57 12.98 12.42 23.76
C SER A 57 11.87 12.72 22.74
N TYR A 58 11.80 11.94 21.66
CA TYR A 58 10.81 12.14 20.62
C TYR A 58 9.37 11.88 21.10
N SER A 59 9.16 10.84 21.90
CA SER A 59 7.84 10.52 22.48
C SER A 59 7.29 11.60 23.40
N ARG A 60 8.16 12.44 23.95
CA ARG A 60 7.80 13.60 24.79
C ARG A 60 7.76 14.91 24.02
N LEU A 61 8.08 14.89 22.71
CA LEU A 61 8.01 16.09 21.90
C LEU A 61 6.58 16.62 21.89
N PRO A 62 6.33 17.88 22.21
CA PRO A 62 4.97 18.44 22.23
C PRO A 62 4.23 18.23 20.93
N ALA A 63 2.92 17.97 21.01
CA ALA A 63 2.06 17.70 19.85
C ALA A 63 2.18 18.78 18.75
N HIS A 64 2.23 20.07 19.13
CA HIS A 64 2.39 21.15 18.17
C HIS A 64 3.75 21.15 17.43
N ARG A 65 4.80 20.58 18.02
CA ARG A 65 6.10 20.43 17.34
C ARG A 65 6.07 19.28 16.34
N ARG A 66 5.47 18.13 16.70
CA ARG A 66 5.25 17.02 15.76
C ARG A 66 4.38 17.48 14.59
N PHE A 67 3.30 18.21 14.86
CA PHE A 67 2.47 18.84 13.83
C PHE A 67 3.31 19.67 12.86
N ARG A 68 4.14 20.61 13.36
CA ARG A 68 4.94 21.50 12.49
C ARG A 68 5.92 20.74 11.59
N ILE A 69 6.54 19.68 12.09
CA ILE A 69 7.45 18.83 11.30
C ILE A 69 6.68 18.17 10.16
N LEU A 70 5.53 17.55 10.45
CA LEU A 70 4.72 16.84 9.46
C LEU A 70 4.08 17.80 8.45
N GLU A 71 3.57 18.96 8.89
CA GLU A 71 3.05 20.02 8.02
C GLU A 71 4.14 20.53 7.07
N LYS A 72 5.34 20.81 7.59
CA LYS A 72 6.47 21.23 6.78
C LYS A 72 6.91 20.16 5.78
N THR A 73 6.83 18.87 6.16
CA THR A 73 7.08 17.74 5.26
C THR A 73 6.08 17.74 4.10
N SER A 74 4.79 17.93 4.36
CA SER A 74 3.75 18.04 3.32
C SER A 74 4.06 19.20 2.35
N GLN A 75 4.44 20.38 2.87
CA GLN A 75 4.82 21.54 2.06
C GLN A 75 6.06 21.27 1.20
N LEU A 76 7.07 20.61 1.73
CA LEU A 76 8.29 20.26 0.99
C LEU A 76 8.03 19.20 -0.07
N LEU A 77 7.18 18.21 0.20
CA LEU A 77 6.73 17.25 -0.80
C LEU A 77 6.03 17.95 -1.97
N ALA A 78 5.15 18.93 -1.68
CA ALA A 78 4.49 19.72 -2.71
C ALA A 78 5.50 20.54 -3.54
N LYS A 79 6.51 21.12 -2.90
CA LYS A 79 7.59 21.87 -3.58
C LYS A 79 8.41 20.99 -4.52
N HIS A 80 8.61 19.72 -4.19
CA HIS A 80 9.43 18.75 -4.95
C HIS A 80 8.60 17.73 -5.73
N GLN A 81 7.32 18.00 -6.00
CA GLN A 81 6.39 17.04 -6.56
C GLN A 81 6.83 16.43 -7.89
N ASP A 82 7.26 17.27 -8.85
CA ASP A 82 7.70 16.83 -10.17
C ASP A 82 8.99 15.99 -10.09
N GLU A 83 9.95 16.40 -9.26
CA GLU A 83 11.19 15.67 -9.00
C GLU A 83 10.88 14.25 -8.50
N ILE A 84 10.05 14.15 -7.47
CA ILE A 84 9.71 12.88 -6.84
C ILE A 84 8.88 11.99 -7.78
N ALA A 85 7.92 12.58 -8.53
CA ALA A 85 7.16 11.85 -9.54
C ALA A 85 8.08 11.26 -10.63
N SER A 86 9.10 12.01 -11.07
CA SER A 86 10.10 11.50 -12.01
C SER A 86 10.92 10.34 -11.44
N ILE A 87 11.31 10.41 -10.16
CA ILE A 87 11.99 9.30 -9.48
C ILE A 87 11.10 8.06 -9.47
N ILE A 88 9.82 8.19 -9.10
CA ILE A 88 8.86 7.08 -9.08
C ILE A 88 8.68 6.46 -10.47
N CYS A 89 8.55 7.30 -11.53
CA CYS A 89 8.47 6.81 -12.91
C CYS A 89 9.63 5.89 -13.27
N ARG A 90 10.85 6.28 -12.90
CA ARG A 90 12.06 5.54 -13.25
C ARG A 90 12.26 4.29 -12.41
N GLU A 91 12.22 4.42 -11.06
CA GLU A 91 12.51 3.30 -10.18
C GLU A 91 11.37 2.27 -10.07
N ALA A 92 10.10 2.67 -10.28
CA ALA A 92 8.95 1.78 -10.20
C ALA A 92 8.31 1.44 -11.56
N GLY A 93 8.67 2.15 -12.64
CA GLY A 93 8.03 1.97 -13.95
C GLY A 93 6.60 2.52 -14.02
N LYS A 94 6.17 3.31 -13.04
CA LYS A 94 4.82 3.81 -12.92
C LYS A 94 4.60 5.02 -13.83
N ALA A 95 3.55 5.00 -14.66
CA ALA A 95 3.22 6.10 -15.57
C ALA A 95 3.08 7.44 -14.85
N TRP A 96 3.50 8.53 -15.50
CA TRP A 96 3.60 9.89 -14.94
C TRP A 96 2.34 10.33 -14.17
N LYS A 97 1.15 10.15 -14.77
CA LYS A 97 -0.11 10.56 -14.12
C LYS A 97 -0.34 9.88 -12.78
N TYR A 98 0.04 8.60 -12.65
CA TYR A 98 -0.11 7.84 -11.40
C TYR A 98 1.03 8.14 -10.41
N SER A 99 2.24 8.44 -10.92
CA SER A 99 3.37 8.86 -10.08
C SER A 99 3.12 10.24 -9.47
N PHE A 100 2.68 11.19 -10.28
CA PHE A 100 2.29 12.52 -9.80
C PHE A 100 1.12 12.46 -8.82
N GLY A 101 0.09 11.66 -9.12
CA GLY A 101 -1.03 11.42 -8.22
C GLY A 101 -0.61 10.75 -6.90
N GLU A 102 0.40 9.87 -6.92
CA GLU A 102 0.94 9.28 -5.70
C GLU A 102 1.61 10.33 -4.81
N VAL A 103 2.36 11.27 -5.38
CA VAL A 103 2.98 12.36 -4.61
C VAL A 103 1.89 13.26 -4.02
N THR A 104 0.83 13.59 -4.79
CA THR A 104 -0.33 14.34 -4.27
C THR A 104 -0.95 13.65 -3.06
N ARG A 105 -1.18 12.35 -3.13
CA ARG A 105 -1.69 11.57 -2.00
C ARG A 105 -0.74 11.55 -0.80
N ALA A 106 0.56 11.44 -1.02
CA ALA A 106 1.54 11.49 0.06
C ALA A 106 1.56 12.86 0.77
N ILE A 107 1.39 13.96 0.01
CA ILE A 107 1.22 15.31 0.57
C ILE A 107 0.03 15.35 1.52
N GLU A 108 -1.14 14.82 1.09
CA GLU A 108 -2.34 14.73 1.91
C GLU A 108 -2.15 13.80 3.12
N THR A 109 -1.48 12.65 2.94
CA THR A 109 -1.18 11.72 4.04
C THR A 109 -0.35 12.38 5.13
N PHE A 110 0.65 13.19 4.78
CA PHE A 110 1.43 13.96 5.76
C PHE A 110 0.62 15.10 6.37
N GLN A 111 -0.26 15.74 5.61
CA GLN A 111 -1.18 16.76 6.14
C GLN A 111 -2.13 16.17 7.19
N PHE A 112 -2.81 15.06 6.87
CA PHE A 112 -3.65 14.34 7.84
C PHE A 112 -2.84 13.87 9.06
N SER A 113 -1.60 13.41 8.86
CA SER A 113 -0.72 13.02 9.96
C SER A 113 -0.35 14.20 10.86
N ALA A 114 -0.12 15.37 10.28
CA ALA A 114 0.12 16.59 11.04
C ALA A 114 -1.09 16.94 11.91
N GLU A 115 -2.29 16.93 11.32
CA GLU A 115 -3.52 17.20 12.06
C GLU A 115 -3.76 16.18 13.19
N GLU A 116 -3.54 14.89 12.89
CA GLU A 116 -3.73 13.81 13.85
C GLU A 116 -2.74 13.89 15.02
N ALA A 117 -1.52 14.41 14.81
CA ALA A 117 -0.56 14.64 15.89
C ALA A 117 -1.12 15.49 17.05
N LYS A 118 -2.11 16.37 16.78
CA LYS A 118 -2.80 17.19 17.78
C LYS A 118 -4.07 16.53 18.34
N ARG A 119 -4.53 15.41 17.76
CA ARG A 119 -5.78 14.73 18.11
C ARG A 119 -5.57 13.45 18.92
N VAL A 120 -4.33 13.05 19.18
CA VAL A 120 -4.02 11.89 20.04
C VAL A 120 -4.43 12.22 21.46
N HIS A 121 -5.53 11.64 21.93
CA HIS A 121 -6.08 11.88 23.26
C HIS A 121 -6.53 10.59 23.92
N GLY A 122 -6.76 10.65 25.24
CA GLY A 122 -7.43 9.63 26.02
C GLY A 122 -8.85 10.09 26.39
N GLU A 123 -9.52 9.30 27.21
CA GLU A 123 -10.88 9.58 27.69
C GLU A 123 -10.98 9.39 29.20
N THR A 124 -11.89 10.13 29.83
CA THR A 124 -12.29 9.91 31.23
C THR A 124 -13.31 8.78 31.31
N LEU A 125 -13.23 7.97 32.36
CA LEU A 125 -14.15 6.87 32.62
C LEU A 125 -14.93 7.15 33.91
N PRO A 126 -16.28 6.95 33.94
CA PRO A 126 -17.07 7.04 35.15
C PRO A 126 -16.73 5.84 36.05
N MET A 127 -15.81 6.01 36.99
CA MET A 127 -15.35 4.93 37.86
C MET A 127 -16.44 4.42 38.79
N ASP A 128 -17.35 5.30 39.20
CA ASP A 128 -18.51 5.04 40.04
C ASP A 128 -19.68 4.28 39.35
N ALA A 129 -19.51 3.93 38.08
CA ALA A 129 -20.36 2.92 37.43
C ALA A 129 -20.25 1.54 38.10
N SER A 130 -19.26 1.33 38.98
CA SER A 130 -19.12 0.17 39.86
C SER A 130 -18.88 0.62 41.28
N VAL A 131 -19.48 -0.08 42.24
CA VAL A 131 -19.33 0.21 43.69
C VAL A 131 -17.87 0.26 44.13
N ALA A 132 -17.01 -0.61 43.58
CA ALA A 132 -15.57 -0.60 43.84
C ALA A 132 -14.85 0.66 43.33
N GLY A 133 -15.47 1.40 42.44
CA GLY A 133 -14.95 2.63 41.84
C GLY A 133 -15.34 3.91 42.53
N GLU A 134 -16.23 3.87 43.57
CA GLU A 134 -16.66 5.04 44.30
C GLU A 134 -15.45 5.81 44.89
N GLY A 135 -15.51 7.14 44.78
CA GLY A 135 -14.45 8.04 45.26
C GLY A 135 -13.16 7.97 44.46
N ARG A 136 -13.18 7.43 43.24
CA ARG A 136 -12.01 7.39 42.32
C ARG A 136 -12.25 8.23 41.09
N VAL A 137 -11.17 8.79 40.52
CA VAL A 137 -11.15 9.45 39.22
C VAL A 137 -10.35 8.57 38.27
N GLY A 138 -10.94 8.24 37.12
CA GLY A 138 -10.28 7.39 36.11
C GLY A 138 -10.22 8.06 34.74
N TYR A 139 -9.07 7.91 34.08
CA TYR A 139 -8.90 8.26 32.68
C TYR A 139 -7.82 7.38 32.05
N TYR A 140 -7.83 7.26 30.74
CA TYR A 140 -6.70 6.62 30.07
C TYR A 140 -5.96 7.60 29.17
N LEU A 141 -4.70 7.28 28.92
CA LEU A 141 -3.82 7.97 27.99
C LEU A 141 -3.49 7.04 26.82
N ARG A 142 -3.30 7.61 25.63
CA ARG A 142 -2.67 6.91 24.50
C ARG A 142 -1.17 7.19 24.52
N CYS A 143 -0.37 6.15 24.71
CA CYS A 143 1.08 6.25 24.77
C CYS A 143 1.71 5.62 23.51
N PRO A 144 2.72 6.26 22.87
CA PRO A 144 3.42 5.66 21.74
C PRO A 144 4.05 4.32 22.13
N VAL A 145 3.98 3.33 21.23
CA VAL A 145 4.40 1.95 21.54
C VAL A 145 5.93 1.77 21.61
N GLY A 146 6.69 2.64 20.95
CA GLY A 146 8.16 2.52 20.91
C GLY A 146 8.74 2.65 19.51
N VAL A 147 9.73 1.82 19.21
CA VAL A 147 10.37 1.75 17.89
C VAL A 147 9.53 0.90 16.94
N LEU A 148 9.27 1.44 15.75
CA LEU A 148 8.61 0.72 14.66
C LEU A 148 9.62 0.17 13.66
N SER A 149 9.39 -1.05 13.19
CA SER A 149 9.92 -1.59 11.94
C SER A 149 8.88 -1.35 10.84
N ALA A 150 9.17 -0.47 9.89
CA ALA A 150 8.33 -0.16 8.74
C ALA A 150 8.94 -0.81 7.48
N ILE A 151 8.20 -1.75 6.86
CA ILE A 151 8.66 -2.48 5.67
C ILE A 151 7.64 -2.28 4.57
N THR A 152 8.07 -1.73 3.42
CA THR A 152 7.17 -1.31 2.35
C THR A 152 7.48 -1.98 1.01
N PRO A 153 6.47 -2.17 0.13
CA PRO A 153 6.62 -2.73 -1.19
C PRO A 153 7.03 -1.67 -2.21
N PHE A 154 7.17 -2.11 -3.46
CA PHE A 154 7.67 -1.30 -4.57
C PHE A 154 6.60 -0.45 -5.29
N ASN A 155 5.34 -0.83 -5.22
CA ASN A 155 4.29 -0.35 -6.13
C ASN A 155 3.76 1.06 -5.82
N PHE A 156 3.90 1.51 -4.57
CA PHE A 156 3.69 2.89 -4.13
C PHE A 156 4.84 3.30 -3.22
N PRO A 157 6.04 3.58 -3.78
CA PRO A 157 7.27 3.75 -3.01
C PRO A 157 7.29 5.00 -2.13
N LEU A 158 6.38 5.95 -2.36
CA LEU A 158 6.18 7.11 -1.51
C LEU A 158 4.98 6.97 -0.59
N ASN A 159 3.77 6.72 -1.14
CA ASN A 159 2.55 6.83 -0.33
C ASN A 159 2.38 5.69 0.69
N LEU A 160 2.80 4.46 0.36
CA LEU A 160 2.80 3.38 1.35
C LEU A 160 3.87 3.57 2.44
N VAL A 161 4.94 4.30 2.12
CA VAL A 161 5.89 4.78 3.13
C VAL A 161 5.25 5.87 3.99
N ALA A 162 4.58 6.85 3.38
CA ALA A 162 3.89 7.94 4.08
C ALA A 162 2.85 7.41 5.09
N HIS A 163 2.07 6.37 4.72
CA HIS A 163 1.09 5.72 5.60
C HIS A 163 1.69 5.04 6.83
N LYS A 164 2.98 4.75 6.83
CA LYS A 164 3.69 4.20 8.00
C LYS A 164 4.47 5.27 8.76
N VAL A 165 5.17 6.13 8.05
CA VAL A 165 6.05 7.16 8.64
C VAL A 165 5.24 8.29 9.27
N GLY A 166 4.27 8.85 8.54
CA GLY A 166 3.44 9.96 9.01
C GLY A 166 2.74 9.67 10.34
N PRO A 167 1.90 8.60 10.40
CA PRO A 167 1.24 8.21 11.64
C PRO A 167 2.18 7.84 12.78
N ALA A 168 3.33 7.18 12.50
CA ALA A 168 4.31 6.84 13.51
C ALA A 168 4.89 8.09 14.18
N LEU A 169 5.29 9.06 13.37
CA LEU A 169 5.81 10.33 13.85
C LEU A 169 4.72 11.16 14.56
N ALA A 170 3.48 11.15 14.05
CA ALA A 170 2.33 11.79 14.70
C ALA A 170 2.05 11.20 16.08
N ALA A 171 2.09 9.88 16.22
CA ALA A 171 1.92 9.17 17.48
C ALA A 171 3.04 9.44 18.50
N GLY A 172 4.22 9.88 18.06
CA GLY A 172 5.41 10.05 18.88
C GLY A 172 6.31 8.81 18.94
N CYS A 173 6.17 7.90 17.99
CA CYS A 173 7.05 6.75 17.79
C CYS A 173 8.28 7.13 16.98
N THR A 174 9.35 6.36 17.14
CA THR A 174 10.52 6.38 16.25
C THR A 174 10.51 5.15 15.36
N LEU A 175 11.25 5.17 14.25
CA LEU A 175 11.18 4.07 13.30
C LEU A 175 12.46 3.80 12.53
N VAL A 176 12.56 2.56 12.04
CA VAL A 176 13.47 2.15 10.97
C VAL A 176 12.63 1.75 9.77
N LEU A 177 12.84 2.41 8.63
CA LEU A 177 12.18 2.15 7.37
C LEU A 177 13.06 1.28 6.47
N LYS A 178 12.48 0.19 5.96
CA LYS A 178 13.04 -0.61 4.87
C LYS A 178 12.13 -0.52 3.65
N PRO A 179 12.42 0.31 2.66
CA PRO A 179 11.72 0.28 1.38
C PRO A 179 12.03 -1.01 0.60
N ALA A 180 11.28 -1.27 -0.46
CA ALA A 180 11.64 -2.31 -1.40
C ALA A 180 13.03 -2.03 -1.99
N SER A 181 13.83 -3.07 -2.15
CA SER A 181 15.19 -2.94 -2.71
C SER A 181 15.17 -2.41 -4.15
N THR A 182 14.09 -2.67 -4.88
CA THR A 182 13.92 -2.25 -6.27
C THR A 182 13.51 -0.78 -6.44
N THR A 183 13.03 -0.13 -5.35
CA THR A 183 12.52 1.25 -5.36
C THR A 183 12.90 2.01 -4.09
N PRO A 184 14.20 2.17 -3.78
CA PRO A 184 14.64 2.78 -2.53
C PRO A 184 14.80 4.30 -2.59
N LEU A 185 14.92 4.89 -3.80
CA LEU A 185 15.32 6.29 -3.96
C LEU A 185 14.26 7.25 -3.42
N THR A 186 13.00 6.99 -3.69
CA THR A 186 11.89 7.80 -3.19
C THR A 186 11.85 7.84 -1.66
N ALA A 187 12.10 6.69 -1.00
CA ALA A 187 12.14 6.61 0.46
C ALA A 187 13.36 7.33 1.07
N ILE A 188 14.52 7.27 0.41
CA ILE A 188 15.72 8.01 0.81
C ILE A 188 15.43 9.51 0.68
N ARG A 189 14.83 9.94 -0.44
CA ARG A 189 14.45 11.34 -0.67
C ARG A 189 13.44 11.86 0.38
N LEU A 190 12.48 11.04 0.76
CA LEU A 190 11.56 11.38 1.85
C LEU A 190 12.30 11.57 3.18
N GLY A 191 13.30 10.73 3.47
CA GLY A 191 14.15 10.91 4.65
C GLY A 191 14.86 12.26 4.68
N GLU A 192 15.42 12.70 3.53
CA GLU A 192 16.04 14.01 3.38
C GLU A 192 15.04 15.17 3.59
N ILE A 193 13.84 15.04 3.05
CA ILE A 193 12.75 16.01 3.22
C ILE A 193 12.33 16.12 4.69
N LEU A 194 12.25 15.00 5.42
CA LEU A 194 11.94 15.01 6.85
C LEU A 194 13.04 15.68 7.69
N GLU A 195 14.32 15.48 7.35
CA GLU A 195 15.43 16.21 7.98
C GLU A 195 15.33 17.72 7.71
N GLU A 196 15.06 18.14 6.46
CA GLU A 196 14.83 19.54 6.09
C GLU A 196 13.61 20.13 6.82
N ALA A 197 12.60 19.31 7.11
CA ALA A 197 11.44 19.70 7.90
C ALA A 197 11.74 19.82 9.41
N GLY A 198 12.94 19.45 9.85
CA GLY A 198 13.39 19.56 11.23
C GLY A 198 13.11 18.33 12.09
N LEU A 199 12.97 17.15 11.48
CA LEU A 199 12.86 15.89 12.24
C LEU A 199 14.16 15.63 13.01
N PRO A 200 14.11 15.37 14.33
CA PRO A 200 15.31 15.08 15.12
C PRO A 200 16.06 13.84 14.61
N PRO A 201 17.42 13.84 14.67
CA PRO A 201 18.23 12.67 14.36
C PRO A 201 17.74 11.41 15.10
N GLY A 202 17.81 10.26 14.46
CA GLY A 202 17.36 8.98 15.01
C GLY A 202 15.84 8.74 15.02
N ALA A 203 15.00 9.78 14.92
CA ALA A 203 13.54 9.58 14.91
C ALA A 203 13.07 8.76 13.70
N MET A 204 13.72 8.92 12.54
CA MET A 204 13.55 8.05 11.36
C MET A 204 14.93 7.65 10.83
N ASN A 205 15.06 6.37 10.46
CA ASN A 205 16.25 5.80 9.85
C ASN A 205 15.85 5.01 8.62
N VAL A 206 16.63 5.06 7.55
CA VAL A 206 16.35 4.35 6.28
C VAL A 206 17.48 3.36 6.01
N VAL A 207 17.12 2.08 5.88
CA VAL A 207 18.01 0.99 5.53
C VAL A 207 17.51 0.27 4.31
N VAL A 208 18.40 -0.09 3.39
CA VAL A 208 18.05 -0.76 2.13
C VAL A 208 18.69 -2.14 2.10
N GLY A 209 18.02 -3.11 1.48
CA GLY A 209 18.55 -4.45 1.28
C GLY A 209 17.47 -5.52 1.16
N PRO A 210 17.84 -6.79 0.90
CA PRO A 210 16.90 -7.87 0.68
C PRO A 210 15.95 -8.10 1.86
N GLY A 211 14.68 -8.37 1.55
CA GLY A 211 13.63 -8.59 2.57
C GLY A 211 13.94 -9.78 3.48
N GLY A 212 14.48 -10.86 2.92
CA GLY A 212 14.80 -12.09 3.66
C GLY A 212 15.94 -11.94 4.67
N THR A 213 16.77 -10.91 4.57
CA THR A 213 17.86 -10.63 5.50
C THR A 213 17.61 -9.37 6.33
N VAL A 214 17.58 -8.20 5.70
CA VAL A 214 17.38 -6.91 6.39
C VAL A 214 16.00 -6.87 7.06
N GLY A 215 14.94 -7.32 6.38
CA GLY A 215 13.58 -7.38 6.95
C GLY A 215 13.50 -8.34 8.15
N GLU A 216 14.20 -9.47 8.12
CA GLU A 216 14.24 -10.42 9.21
C GLU A 216 14.97 -9.84 10.46
N TRP A 217 16.13 -9.20 10.26
CA TRP A 217 16.84 -8.54 11.37
C TRP A 217 15.98 -7.46 12.05
N MET A 218 15.22 -6.69 11.27
CA MET A 218 14.28 -5.70 11.80
C MET A 218 13.08 -6.33 12.52
N THR A 219 12.60 -7.48 12.03
CA THR A 219 11.47 -8.21 12.64
C THR A 219 11.82 -8.82 13.98
N THR A 220 13.02 -9.40 14.09
CA THR A 220 13.43 -10.20 15.25
C THR A 220 14.11 -9.39 16.36
N ASP A 221 14.57 -8.17 16.10
CA ASP A 221 15.25 -7.34 17.10
C ASP A 221 14.33 -7.03 18.29
N PRO A 222 14.74 -7.32 19.55
CA PRO A 222 13.90 -7.14 20.73
C PRO A 222 13.57 -5.67 21.06
N ARG A 223 14.32 -4.70 20.53
CA ARG A 223 14.07 -3.25 20.71
C ARG A 223 12.91 -2.73 19.88
N VAL A 224 12.50 -3.47 18.84
CA VAL A 224 11.35 -3.14 18.01
C VAL A 224 10.08 -3.56 18.74
N ALA A 225 9.16 -2.61 18.92
CA ALA A 225 7.90 -2.80 19.62
C ALA A 225 6.73 -3.11 18.66
N LYS A 226 6.80 -2.61 17.42
CA LYS A 226 5.74 -2.82 16.41
C LYS A 226 6.34 -3.01 15.03
N ILE A 227 5.68 -3.87 14.24
CA ILE A 227 5.99 -4.09 12.83
C ILE A 227 4.80 -3.62 11.99
N SER A 228 5.05 -2.74 11.02
CA SER A 228 4.10 -2.36 10.00
C SER A 228 4.65 -2.82 8.65
N PHE A 229 3.98 -3.79 8.04
CA PHE A 229 4.39 -4.44 6.80
C PHE A 229 3.32 -4.31 5.73
N THR A 230 3.75 -4.02 4.51
CA THR A 230 2.93 -4.16 3.30
C THR A 230 3.68 -5.01 2.29
N GLY A 231 3.05 -6.06 1.78
CA GLY A 231 3.65 -6.98 0.81
C GLY A 231 2.83 -8.26 0.61
N SER A 232 3.47 -9.35 0.19
CA SER A 232 2.77 -10.60 -0.11
C SER A 232 2.32 -11.38 1.15
N PRO A 233 1.19 -12.11 1.09
CA PRO A 233 0.70 -12.92 2.21
C PRO A 233 1.72 -13.90 2.79
N PRO A 234 2.51 -14.67 1.99
CA PRO A 234 3.48 -15.60 2.57
C PRO A 234 4.58 -14.90 3.39
N VAL A 235 5.00 -13.70 2.97
CA VAL A 235 5.98 -12.91 3.74
C VAL A 235 5.35 -12.36 5.01
N GLY A 236 4.12 -11.85 4.94
CA GLY A 236 3.36 -11.38 6.11
C GLY A 236 3.20 -12.48 7.17
N GLU A 237 2.80 -13.68 6.78
CA GLU A 237 2.71 -14.83 7.67
C GLU A 237 4.07 -15.20 8.31
N SER A 238 5.16 -15.15 7.52
CA SER A 238 6.50 -15.40 8.06
C SER A 238 6.88 -14.37 9.11
N ILE A 239 6.57 -13.07 8.87
CA ILE A 239 6.80 -12.00 9.84
C ILE A 239 6.00 -12.22 11.12
N ILE A 240 4.70 -12.55 11.02
CA ILE A 240 3.83 -12.81 12.17
C ILE A 240 4.42 -13.93 13.04
N ARG A 241 4.85 -15.04 12.43
CA ARG A 241 5.47 -16.16 13.15
C ARG A 241 6.75 -15.78 13.90
N LYS A 242 7.52 -14.80 13.37
CA LYS A 242 8.81 -14.35 13.95
C LYS A 242 8.67 -13.15 14.90
N ALA A 243 7.55 -12.44 14.85
CA ALA A 243 7.32 -11.20 15.61
C ALA A 243 7.20 -11.41 17.11
N GLY A 244 6.79 -12.60 17.56
CA GLY A 244 6.51 -12.87 18.97
C GLY A 244 5.36 -12.01 19.49
N LEU A 245 5.56 -11.33 20.63
CA LEU A 245 4.53 -10.45 21.23
C LEU A 245 4.50 -9.02 20.67
N LYS A 246 5.28 -8.72 19.64
CA LYS A 246 5.26 -7.39 19.02
C LYS A 246 3.88 -7.12 18.39
N LYS A 247 3.41 -5.88 18.47
CA LYS A 247 2.24 -5.46 17.68
C LYS A 247 2.57 -5.56 16.19
N VAL A 248 1.61 -6.02 15.39
CA VAL A 248 1.76 -6.11 13.94
C VAL A 248 0.59 -5.45 13.23
N THR A 249 0.86 -4.77 12.11
CA THR A 249 -0.13 -4.35 11.11
C THR A 249 0.35 -4.89 9.77
N MET A 250 -0.50 -5.65 9.09
CA MET A 250 -0.18 -6.35 7.86
C MET A 250 -1.16 -5.92 6.76
N GLU A 251 -0.64 -5.33 5.71
CA GLU A 251 -1.37 -5.01 4.48
C GLU A 251 -0.86 -5.95 3.38
N LEU A 252 -1.71 -6.86 2.94
CA LEU A 252 -1.30 -7.99 2.12
C LEU A 252 -2.00 -7.98 0.76
N GLY A 253 -1.94 -9.11 0.05
CA GLY A 253 -2.47 -9.25 -1.30
C GLY A 253 -3.99 -9.30 -1.40
N ASN A 254 -4.47 -9.26 -2.64
CA ASN A 254 -5.90 -9.37 -2.97
C ASN A 254 -6.10 -9.83 -4.43
N ASN A 255 -7.33 -10.27 -4.75
CA ASN A 255 -7.82 -10.49 -6.10
C ASN A 255 -9.22 -9.90 -6.26
N SER A 256 -9.31 -8.58 -6.13
CA SER A 256 -10.58 -7.83 -6.04
C SER A 256 -11.58 -8.19 -7.10
N GLY A 257 -12.84 -8.36 -6.66
CA GLY A 257 -14.02 -8.51 -7.52
C GLY A 257 -14.82 -7.21 -7.64
N THR A 258 -15.43 -6.99 -8.82
CA THR A 258 -16.43 -5.93 -9.00
C THR A 258 -17.64 -6.51 -9.76
N ILE A 259 -18.84 -6.24 -9.26
CA ILE A 259 -20.12 -6.66 -9.82
C ILE A 259 -20.73 -5.51 -10.61
N ILE A 260 -21.22 -5.79 -11.82
CA ILE A 260 -21.92 -4.80 -12.69
C ILE A 260 -23.32 -5.31 -12.95
N GLU A 261 -24.31 -4.63 -12.36
CA GLU A 261 -25.73 -4.91 -12.53
C GLU A 261 -26.32 -4.22 -13.77
N PRO A 262 -27.48 -4.69 -14.29
CA PRO A 262 -28.11 -4.10 -15.48
C PRO A 262 -28.51 -2.63 -15.35
N ASP A 263 -28.74 -2.16 -14.13
CA ASP A 263 -29.12 -0.77 -13.81
C ASP A 263 -27.90 0.15 -13.62
N ALA A 264 -26.68 -0.36 -13.80
CA ALA A 264 -25.44 0.41 -13.67
C ALA A 264 -25.31 1.45 -14.80
N ASN A 265 -24.74 2.60 -14.46
CA ASN A 265 -24.31 3.57 -15.47
C ASN A 265 -23.03 3.09 -16.15
N LEU A 266 -23.15 2.46 -17.34
CA LEU A 266 -22.04 1.90 -18.08
C LEU A 266 -21.04 2.96 -18.57
N ASP A 267 -21.49 4.19 -18.84
CA ASP A 267 -20.61 5.28 -19.29
C ASP A 267 -19.63 5.71 -18.20
N ALA A 268 -20.03 5.60 -16.94
CA ALA A 268 -19.15 5.85 -15.79
C ALA A 268 -18.36 4.59 -15.39
N ALA A 269 -19.00 3.41 -15.41
CA ALA A 269 -18.41 2.17 -14.91
C ALA A 269 -17.27 1.65 -15.80
N ILE A 270 -17.42 1.67 -17.12
CA ILE A 270 -16.45 1.08 -18.05
C ILE A 270 -15.07 1.77 -17.98
N PRO A 271 -14.95 3.11 -18.10
CA PRO A 271 -13.65 3.78 -17.96
C PRO A 271 -13.05 3.56 -16.57
N ARG A 272 -13.88 3.55 -15.53
CA ARG A 272 -13.45 3.34 -14.14
C ARG A 272 -12.92 1.92 -13.92
N CYS A 273 -13.56 0.90 -14.49
CA CYS A 273 -13.07 -0.48 -14.49
C CYS A 273 -11.73 -0.61 -15.22
N ALA A 274 -11.55 0.07 -16.36
CA ALA A 274 -10.27 0.06 -17.08
C ALA A 274 -9.14 0.67 -16.24
N VAL A 275 -9.37 1.83 -15.61
CA VAL A 275 -8.42 2.42 -14.67
C VAL A 275 -8.14 1.46 -13.51
N SER A 276 -9.17 0.83 -12.95
CA SER A 276 -9.03 -0.09 -11.82
C SER A 276 -8.21 -1.34 -12.15
N ALA A 277 -8.35 -1.87 -13.36
CA ALA A 277 -7.63 -3.07 -13.78
C ALA A 277 -6.17 -2.80 -14.20
N PHE A 278 -5.90 -1.62 -14.78
CA PHE A 278 -4.66 -1.39 -15.51
C PHE A 278 -3.78 -0.27 -14.95
N ALA A 279 -4.26 0.54 -13.99
CA ALA A 279 -3.43 1.53 -13.31
C ALA A 279 -2.17 0.87 -12.71
N ASN A 280 -1.01 1.54 -12.86
CA ASN A 280 0.28 1.02 -12.41
C ASN A 280 0.57 -0.41 -12.93
N SER A 281 0.16 -0.71 -14.16
CA SER A 281 0.30 -2.02 -14.78
C SER A 281 -0.35 -3.15 -13.96
N GLY A 282 -1.50 -2.86 -13.32
CA GLY A 282 -2.22 -3.80 -12.45
C GLY A 282 -1.50 -4.13 -11.13
N GLN A 283 -0.35 -3.52 -10.85
CA GLN A 283 0.43 -3.77 -9.64
C GLN A 283 -0.10 -2.97 -8.44
N VAL A 284 -1.37 -3.16 -8.12
CA VAL A 284 -2.08 -2.49 -7.02
C VAL A 284 -2.84 -3.53 -6.21
N CYS A 285 -2.70 -3.53 -4.89
CA CYS A 285 -3.36 -4.49 -4.01
C CYS A 285 -4.91 -4.48 -4.12
N ILE A 286 -5.49 -3.39 -4.59
CA ILE A 286 -6.92 -3.23 -4.85
C ILE A 286 -7.24 -3.15 -6.36
N SER A 287 -6.34 -3.62 -7.24
CA SER A 287 -6.59 -3.72 -8.67
C SER A 287 -7.78 -4.64 -8.96
N LEU A 288 -8.64 -4.22 -9.88
CA LEU A 288 -9.75 -5.04 -10.35
C LEU A 288 -9.22 -6.23 -11.16
N GLN A 289 -9.38 -7.44 -10.64
CA GLN A 289 -8.95 -8.66 -11.30
C GLN A 289 -10.11 -9.53 -11.78
N ARG A 290 -11.22 -9.55 -11.04
CA ARG A 290 -12.41 -10.36 -11.32
C ARG A 290 -13.61 -9.44 -11.59
N LEU A 291 -14.06 -9.38 -12.82
CA LEU A 291 -15.15 -8.52 -13.25
C LEU A 291 -16.39 -9.38 -13.55
N TYR A 292 -17.39 -9.28 -12.69
CA TYR A 292 -18.65 -10.01 -12.79
C TYR A 292 -19.68 -9.11 -13.45
N VAL A 293 -20.19 -9.51 -14.62
CA VAL A 293 -21.10 -8.70 -15.43
C VAL A 293 -22.41 -9.49 -15.65
N HIS A 294 -23.55 -8.87 -15.35
CA HIS A 294 -24.84 -9.52 -15.55
C HIS A 294 -25.09 -9.80 -17.04
N LYS A 295 -25.58 -11.00 -17.36
CA LYS A 295 -25.78 -11.47 -18.75
C LYS A 295 -26.56 -10.52 -19.64
N ALA A 296 -27.57 -9.82 -19.10
CA ALA A 296 -28.38 -8.89 -19.86
C ALA A 296 -27.57 -7.75 -20.51
N ILE A 297 -26.42 -7.37 -19.94
CA ILE A 297 -25.57 -6.28 -20.41
C ILE A 297 -24.17 -6.74 -20.82
N ALA A 298 -23.84 -8.02 -20.63
CA ALA A 298 -22.48 -8.55 -20.77
C ALA A 298 -21.92 -8.32 -22.19
N LYS A 299 -22.72 -8.50 -23.22
CA LYS A 299 -22.30 -8.29 -24.61
C LYS A 299 -21.88 -6.85 -24.89
N GLU A 300 -22.71 -5.88 -24.46
CA GLU A 300 -22.44 -4.46 -24.64
C GLU A 300 -21.24 -4.04 -23.78
N PHE A 301 -21.25 -4.39 -22.50
CA PHE A 301 -20.18 -4.07 -21.56
C PHE A 301 -18.85 -4.60 -22.08
N THR A 302 -18.75 -5.89 -22.41
CA THR A 302 -17.50 -6.52 -22.85
C THR A 302 -16.97 -5.86 -24.13
N LYS A 303 -17.82 -5.58 -25.11
CA LYS A 303 -17.40 -4.88 -26.33
C LYS A 303 -16.76 -3.53 -25.99
N ARG A 304 -17.46 -2.69 -25.25
CA ARG A 304 -17.00 -1.34 -24.90
C ARG A 304 -15.76 -1.37 -24.00
N PHE A 305 -15.69 -2.31 -23.07
CA PHE A 305 -14.54 -2.48 -22.18
C PHE A 305 -13.28 -2.91 -22.95
N VAL A 306 -13.41 -3.81 -23.92
CA VAL A 306 -12.31 -4.22 -24.81
C VAL A 306 -11.84 -3.04 -25.67
N GLU A 307 -12.75 -2.26 -26.25
CA GLU A 307 -12.42 -1.04 -27.01
C GLU A 307 -11.66 -0.02 -26.13
N THR A 308 -12.14 0.22 -24.91
CA THR A 308 -11.50 1.11 -23.93
C THR A 308 -10.10 0.61 -23.56
N THR A 309 -9.95 -0.69 -23.33
CA THR A 309 -8.68 -1.31 -22.98
C THR A 309 -7.67 -1.24 -24.12
N ALA A 310 -8.11 -1.49 -25.37
CA ALA A 310 -7.26 -1.43 -26.55
C ALA A 310 -6.75 -0.01 -26.86
N ALA A 311 -7.47 1.02 -26.40
CA ALA A 311 -7.07 2.42 -26.57
C ALA A 311 -6.02 2.90 -25.57
N LEU A 312 -5.72 2.14 -24.53
CA LEU A 312 -4.74 2.52 -23.49
C LEU A 312 -3.34 2.66 -24.09
N LYS A 313 -2.69 3.78 -23.81
CA LYS A 313 -1.32 4.04 -24.27
C LYS A 313 -0.30 3.31 -23.39
N VAL A 314 0.41 2.36 -24.01
CA VAL A 314 1.44 1.54 -23.37
C VAL A 314 2.83 2.05 -23.79
N GLY A 315 3.76 2.25 -22.85
CA GLY A 315 5.09 2.71 -23.21
C GLY A 315 5.93 3.29 -22.09
N ASN A 316 6.68 4.35 -22.43
CA ASN A 316 7.57 5.05 -21.49
C ASN A 316 6.78 5.73 -20.37
N PRO A 317 7.01 5.39 -19.09
CA PRO A 317 6.29 5.98 -17.97
C PRO A 317 6.54 7.49 -17.78
N LEU A 318 7.61 8.04 -18.34
CA LEU A 318 7.89 9.48 -18.32
C LEU A 318 7.03 10.28 -19.32
N ASP A 319 6.47 9.61 -20.34
CA ASP A 319 5.56 10.28 -21.27
C ASP A 319 4.23 10.57 -20.56
N LYS A 320 3.80 11.83 -20.62
CA LYS A 320 2.59 12.27 -19.90
C LYS A 320 1.32 11.56 -20.36
N ASP A 321 1.31 11.07 -21.60
CA ASP A 321 0.20 10.34 -22.20
C ASP A 321 0.24 8.84 -21.91
N CYS A 322 1.35 8.32 -21.37
CA CYS A 322 1.47 6.91 -21.00
C CYS A 322 0.45 6.55 -19.91
N GLU A 323 -0.21 5.41 -20.07
CA GLU A 323 -1.18 4.90 -19.12
C GLU A 323 -0.73 3.60 -18.46
N VAL A 324 -0.02 2.76 -19.21
CA VAL A 324 0.51 1.48 -18.74
C VAL A 324 2.01 1.43 -19.04
N GLY A 325 2.82 1.42 -17.99
CA GLY A 325 4.26 1.31 -18.06
C GLY A 325 4.74 -0.14 -17.95
N PRO A 326 6.05 -0.36 -17.77
CA PRO A 326 6.61 -1.69 -17.50
C PRO A 326 6.17 -2.21 -16.11
N MET A 327 6.20 -3.53 -15.96
CA MET A 327 6.15 -4.17 -14.64
C MET A 327 7.49 -3.98 -13.91
N ILE A 328 7.49 -4.21 -12.62
CA ILE A 328 8.66 -3.97 -11.75
C ILE A 328 9.90 -4.73 -12.19
N ASP A 329 9.73 -5.95 -12.69
CA ASP A 329 10.80 -6.75 -13.29
C ASP A 329 10.26 -7.68 -14.39
N GLU A 330 11.17 -8.28 -15.13
CA GLU A 330 10.82 -9.15 -16.23
C GLU A 330 10.32 -10.52 -15.76
N ALA A 331 10.77 -10.99 -14.60
CA ALA A 331 10.34 -12.28 -14.05
C ALA A 331 8.84 -12.25 -13.71
N GLU A 332 8.34 -11.15 -13.15
CA GLU A 332 6.91 -10.97 -12.87
C GLU A 332 6.09 -10.85 -14.16
N ALA A 333 6.62 -10.19 -15.19
CA ALA A 333 5.96 -10.12 -16.50
C ALA A 333 5.89 -11.52 -17.17
N ILE A 334 6.94 -12.31 -17.09
CA ILE A 334 6.98 -13.70 -17.57
C ILE A 334 6.00 -14.57 -16.78
N ARG A 335 5.95 -14.42 -15.46
CA ARG A 335 5.00 -15.15 -14.60
C ARG A 335 3.54 -14.87 -15.00
N ALA A 336 3.19 -13.61 -15.20
CA ALA A 336 1.84 -13.21 -15.59
C ALA A 336 1.50 -13.71 -17.01
N GLU A 337 2.41 -13.59 -17.96
CA GLU A 337 2.24 -14.17 -19.31
C GLU A 337 2.01 -15.67 -19.27
N LYS A 338 2.76 -16.39 -18.43
CA LYS A 338 2.58 -17.82 -18.22
C LYS A 338 1.17 -18.15 -17.70
N TRP A 339 0.66 -17.41 -16.74
CA TRP A 339 -0.70 -17.61 -16.22
C TRP A 339 -1.77 -17.38 -17.29
N ILE A 340 -1.59 -16.37 -18.16
CA ILE A 340 -2.48 -16.15 -19.30
C ILE A 340 -2.46 -17.36 -20.25
N ARG A 341 -1.29 -17.86 -20.59
CA ARG A 341 -1.14 -19.03 -21.46
C ARG A 341 -1.75 -20.31 -20.86
N GLU A 342 -1.55 -20.53 -19.55
CA GLU A 342 -2.16 -21.64 -18.82
C GLU A 342 -3.70 -21.55 -18.89
N ALA A 343 -4.28 -20.37 -18.59
CA ALA A 343 -5.72 -20.16 -18.65
C ALA A 343 -6.29 -20.39 -20.08
N VAL A 344 -5.56 -19.93 -21.11
CA VAL A 344 -5.98 -20.17 -22.52
C VAL A 344 -5.91 -21.65 -22.88
N ALA A 345 -4.89 -22.38 -22.44
CA ALA A 345 -4.80 -23.83 -22.65
C ALA A 345 -5.94 -24.60 -21.97
N GLU A 346 -6.49 -24.04 -20.89
CA GLU A 346 -7.63 -24.59 -20.15
C GLU A 346 -8.99 -24.09 -20.64
N GLY A 347 -9.05 -23.28 -21.71
CA GLY A 347 -10.28 -22.87 -22.37
C GLY A 347 -10.69 -21.40 -22.22
N ALA A 348 -9.95 -20.58 -21.46
CA ALA A 348 -10.15 -19.13 -21.46
C ALA A 348 -9.79 -18.53 -22.82
N LYS A 349 -10.36 -17.35 -23.13
CA LYS A 349 -10.09 -16.62 -24.37
C LYS A 349 -9.58 -15.22 -24.07
N VAL A 350 -8.51 -14.83 -24.77
CA VAL A 350 -8.00 -13.45 -24.76
C VAL A 350 -8.81 -12.63 -25.75
N LEU A 351 -9.41 -11.54 -25.28
CA LEU A 351 -10.13 -10.59 -26.12
C LEU A 351 -9.25 -9.43 -26.59
N VAL A 352 -8.29 -9.02 -25.76
CA VAL A 352 -7.29 -7.98 -26.04
C VAL A 352 -6.03 -8.26 -25.23
N GLY A 353 -4.86 -7.86 -25.69
CA GLY A 353 -3.59 -8.05 -25.02
C GLY A 353 -3.02 -9.45 -25.16
N GLY A 354 -2.62 -10.09 -24.07
CA GLY A 354 -2.05 -11.44 -24.04
C GLY A 354 -0.62 -11.54 -24.58
N LYS A 355 0.05 -10.40 -24.80
CA LYS A 355 1.43 -10.34 -25.31
C LYS A 355 2.34 -9.56 -24.35
N ARG A 356 3.65 -9.88 -24.43
CA ARG A 356 4.69 -9.25 -23.62
C ARG A 356 5.87 -8.82 -24.49
N GLU A 357 6.45 -7.69 -24.14
CA GLU A 357 7.71 -7.18 -24.72
C GLU A 357 8.65 -6.75 -23.57
N GLY A 358 9.65 -7.56 -23.26
CA GLY A 358 10.51 -7.34 -22.10
C GLY A 358 9.70 -7.29 -20.79
N ARG A 359 9.77 -6.17 -20.07
CA ARG A 359 9.00 -5.92 -18.84
C ARG A 359 7.58 -5.42 -19.09
N ILE A 360 7.22 -5.10 -20.32
CA ILE A 360 5.89 -4.62 -20.66
C ILE A 360 4.98 -5.80 -20.94
N LEU A 361 3.99 -6.04 -20.07
CA LEU A 361 2.85 -6.89 -20.35
C LEU A 361 1.70 -5.99 -20.80
N TYR A 362 1.14 -6.24 -21.97
CA TYR A 362 0.04 -5.44 -22.50
C TYR A 362 -1.24 -5.69 -21.70
N PRO A 363 -2.08 -4.66 -21.48
CA PRO A 363 -3.39 -4.78 -20.83
C PRO A 363 -4.17 -5.94 -21.42
N THR A 364 -4.55 -6.91 -20.58
CA THR A 364 -5.12 -8.18 -21.01
C THR A 364 -6.50 -8.40 -20.42
N VAL A 365 -7.46 -8.69 -21.30
CA VAL A 365 -8.83 -9.05 -20.91
C VAL A 365 -9.11 -10.50 -21.31
N LEU A 366 -9.50 -11.30 -20.32
CA LEU A 366 -9.90 -12.68 -20.49
C LEU A 366 -11.42 -12.85 -20.34
N VAL A 367 -11.95 -13.83 -21.04
CA VAL A 367 -13.31 -14.39 -20.82
C VAL A 367 -13.23 -15.90 -20.71
N ASN A 368 -14.29 -16.53 -20.20
CA ASN A 368 -14.38 -17.97 -20.00
C ASN A 368 -13.29 -18.53 -19.06
N ALA A 369 -12.70 -17.69 -18.21
CA ALA A 369 -11.83 -18.17 -17.16
C ALA A 369 -12.67 -18.82 -16.05
N ARG A 370 -12.33 -20.07 -15.67
CA ARG A 370 -13.04 -20.78 -14.59
C ARG A 370 -12.47 -20.37 -13.22
N PRO A 371 -13.27 -20.47 -12.14
CA PRO A 371 -12.88 -20.03 -10.79
C PRO A 371 -11.57 -20.63 -10.28
N GLU A 372 -11.24 -21.88 -10.62
CA GLU A 372 -10.02 -22.58 -10.20
C GLU A 372 -8.75 -22.16 -10.93
N MET A 373 -8.86 -21.45 -12.07
CA MET A 373 -7.69 -20.96 -12.79
C MET A 373 -6.94 -19.89 -11.98
N LYS A 374 -5.61 -19.88 -12.02
CA LYS A 374 -4.77 -18.93 -11.26
C LYS A 374 -5.17 -17.47 -11.50
N VAL A 375 -5.55 -17.12 -12.72
CA VAL A 375 -6.03 -15.78 -13.08
C VAL A 375 -7.33 -15.36 -12.37
N MET A 376 -8.04 -16.30 -11.74
CA MET A 376 -9.25 -16.06 -10.97
C MET A 376 -9.03 -16.23 -9.46
N CYS A 377 -8.32 -17.29 -9.02
CA CYS A 377 -8.21 -17.66 -7.61
C CYS A 377 -6.96 -17.11 -6.89
N GLN A 378 -5.94 -16.63 -7.61
CA GLN A 378 -4.72 -16.06 -7.03
C GLN A 378 -4.58 -14.58 -7.39
N GLU A 379 -3.75 -13.84 -6.63
CA GLU A 379 -3.43 -12.45 -6.95
C GLU A 379 -2.52 -12.38 -8.19
N ALA A 380 -3.01 -11.82 -9.29
CA ALA A 380 -2.23 -11.69 -10.52
C ALA A 380 -1.16 -10.62 -10.43
N PHE A 381 -1.45 -9.50 -9.76
CA PHE A 381 -0.56 -8.34 -9.61
C PHE A 381 0.09 -7.90 -10.93
N ALA A 382 -0.73 -7.87 -11.98
CA ALA A 382 -0.35 -7.63 -13.37
C ALA A 382 -1.52 -6.97 -14.12
N PRO A 383 -1.30 -6.38 -15.31
CA PRO A 383 -2.35 -5.73 -16.08
C PRO A 383 -3.27 -6.78 -16.75
N LEU A 384 -4.02 -7.50 -15.91
CA LEU A 384 -4.86 -8.63 -16.29
C LEU A 384 -6.19 -8.58 -15.56
N VAL A 385 -7.30 -8.71 -16.31
CA VAL A 385 -8.66 -8.83 -15.75
C VAL A 385 -9.42 -9.92 -16.47
N SER A 386 -10.25 -10.66 -15.73
CA SER A 386 -11.13 -11.69 -16.25
C SER A 386 -12.60 -11.25 -16.13
N ILE A 387 -13.34 -11.28 -17.21
CA ILE A 387 -14.80 -11.03 -17.23
C ILE A 387 -15.52 -12.36 -17.08
N TYR A 388 -16.45 -12.42 -16.12
CA TYR A 388 -17.31 -13.54 -15.85
C TYR A 388 -18.77 -13.09 -15.92
N GLU A 389 -19.61 -13.83 -16.70
CA GLU A 389 -21.03 -13.54 -16.82
C GLU A 389 -21.82 -14.25 -15.74
N TYR A 390 -22.82 -13.59 -15.16
CA TYR A 390 -23.70 -14.15 -14.15
C TYR A 390 -25.17 -13.82 -14.41
N ASP A 391 -26.08 -14.59 -13.80
CA ASP A 391 -27.54 -14.38 -13.91
C ASP A 391 -28.15 -13.83 -12.62
N SER A 392 -27.79 -14.37 -11.47
CA SER A 392 -28.32 -14.03 -10.15
C SER A 392 -27.33 -13.11 -9.41
N PHE A 393 -27.83 -12.00 -8.86
CA PHE A 393 -27.03 -11.09 -8.07
C PHE A 393 -26.45 -11.78 -6.83
N GLU A 394 -27.23 -12.65 -6.20
CA GLU A 394 -26.83 -13.43 -5.04
C GLU A 394 -25.62 -14.34 -5.36
N ASP A 395 -25.65 -14.98 -6.55
CA ASP A 395 -24.51 -15.80 -7.01
C ASP A 395 -23.27 -14.93 -7.28
N ALA A 396 -23.43 -13.74 -7.88
CA ALA A 396 -22.31 -12.83 -8.09
C ALA A 396 -21.67 -12.38 -6.77
N VAL A 397 -22.48 -12.07 -5.76
CA VAL A 397 -22.02 -11.75 -4.40
C VAL A 397 -21.27 -12.94 -3.79
N ALA A 398 -21.82 -14.16 -3.93
CA ALA A 398 -21.16 -15.38 -3.45
C ALA A 398 -19.81 -15.63 -4.16
N MET A 399 -19.74 -15.40 -5.48
CA MET A 399 -18.49 -15.52 -6.25
C MET A 399 -17.43 -14.48 -5.84
N VAL A 400 -17.84 -13.26 -5.50
CA VAL A 400 -16.91 -12.25 -4.97
C VAL A 400 -16.38 -12.67 -3.60
N GLU A 401 -17.27 -13.19 -2.73
CA GLU A 401 -16.92 -13.65 -1.38
C GLU A 401 -16.06 -14.92 -1.41
N ASP A 402 -16.22 -15.80 -2.41
CA ASP A 402 -15.42 -17.02 -2.59
C ASP A 402 -13.99 -16.65 -3.03
N SER A 403 -13.24 -16.18 -2.05
CA SER A 403 -11.83 -15.80 -2.18
C SER A 403 -11.13 -15.95 -0.84
N PRO A 404 -9.88 -16.42 -0.83
CA PRO A 404 -9.06 -16.39 0.39
C PRO A 404 -8.66 -14.96 0.80
N TYR A 405 -8.88 -13.99 -0.08
CA TYR A 405 -8.59 -12.57 0.14
C TYR A 405 -9.83 -11.79 0.54
N GLY A 406 -9.62 -10.60 1.10
CA GLY A 406 -10.72 -9.75 1.51
C GLY A 406 -10.29 -8.30 1.77
N LEU A 407 -9.66 -7.63 0.76
CA LEU A 407 -9.25 -6.23 0.93
C LEU A 407 -10.35 -5.26 0.52
N GLN A 408 -10.72 -5.20 -0.75
CA GLN A 408 -11.82 -4.36 -1.26
C GLN A 408 -12.59 -5.05 -2.38
N ALA A 409 -13.87 -4.68 -2.52
CA ALA A 409 -14.76 -5.10 -3.60
C ALA A 409 -15.58 -3.91 -4.12
N GLY A 410 -16.05 -3.99 -5.38
CA GLY A 410 -16.91 -3.00 -6.00
C GLY A 410 -18.27 -3.57 -6.37
N VAL A 411 -19.31 -2.75 -6.36
CA VAL A 411 -20.67 -3.11 -6.80
C VAL A 411 -21.32 -1.91 -7.49
N TYR A 412 -21.67 -2.06 -8.75
CA TYR A 412 -22.44 -1.07 -9.49
C TYR A 412 -23.90 -1.49 -9.55
N THR A 413 -24.76 -0.78 -8.84
CA THR A 413 -26.22 -0.93 -8.84
C THR A 413 -26.89 0.34 -8.34
N ASN A 414 -28.10 0.62 -8.84
CA ASN A 414 -28.96 1.68 -8.32
C ASN A 414 -30.05 1.11 -7.38
N ASP A 415 -30.10 -0.22 -7.19
CA ASP A 415 -30.99 -0.87 -6.23
C ASP A 415 -30.35 -0.87 -4.83
N LEU A 416 -30.95 -0.08 -3.94
CA LEU A 416 -30.47 0.01 -2.54
C LEU A 416 -30.52 -1.34 -1.82
N ARG A 417 -31.48 -2.22 -2.13
CA ARG A 417 -31.58 -3.53 -1.47
C ARG A 417 -30.42 -4.43 -1.89
N LYS A 418 -30.03 -4.43 -3.17
CA LYS A 418 -28.86 -5.14 -3.67
C LYS A 418 -27.58 -4.58 -3.05
N ALA A 419 -27.44 -3.25 -2.98
CA ALA A 419 -26.30 -2.62 -2.33
C ALA A 419 -26.17 -3.07 -0.86
N MET A 420 -27.25 -3.01 -0.09
CA MET A 420 -27.26 -3.45 1.32
C MET A 420 -26.98 -4.94 1.46
N TYR A 421 -27.51 -5.78 0.57
CA TYR A 421 -27.23 -7.22 0.56
C TYR A 421 -25.73 -7.51 0.34
N ALA A 422 -25.11 -6.82 -0.63
CA ALA A 422 -23.67 -6.96 -0.88
C ALA A 422 -22.82 -6.50 0.29
N ILE A 423 -23.16 -5.36 0.92
CA ILE A 423 -22.46 -4.82 2.10
C ILE A 423 -22.50 -5.82 3.26
N ASP A 424 -23.63 -6.49 3.48
CA ASP A 424 -23.81 -7.47 4.55
C ASP A 424 -23.05 -8.79 4.30
N ARG A 425 -22.91 -9.19 3.04
CA ARG A 425 -22.43 -10.53 2.67
C ARG A 425 -20.98 -10.61 2.24
N ILE A 426 -20.41 -9.52 1.68
CA ILE A 426 -19.03 -9.53 1.21
C ILE A 426 -18.09 -9.19 2.38
N ASN A 427 -17.34 -10.18 2.86
CA ASN A 427 -16.39 -10.03 3.97
C ASN A 427 -15.04 -9.48 3.49
N VAL A 428 -14.99 -8.19 3.26
CA VAL A 428 -13.80 -7.44 2.87
C VAL A 428 -13.60 -6.22 3.77
N GLY A 429 -12.44 -5.59 3.69
CA GLY A 429 -12.16 -4.35 4.43
C GLY A 429 -12.94 -3.14 3.92
N GLY A 430 -13.34 -3.13 2.64
CA GLY A 430 -14.16 -2.06 2.05
C GLY A 430 -15.02 -2.53 0.89
N VAL A 431 -16.30 -2.13 0.89
CA VAL A 431 -17.24 -2.35 -0.22
C VAL A 431 -17.56 -1.00 -0.85
N MET A 432 -17.28 -0.86 -2.14
CA MET A 432 -17.50 0.36 -2.91
C MET A 432 -18.79 0.25 -3.72
N ILE A 433 -19.79 1.06 -3.39
CA ILE A 433 -21.05 1.11 -4.15
C ILE A 433 -20.94 2.19 -5.23
N ASN A 434 -21.28 1.83 -6.47
CA ASN A 434 -21.11 2.65 -7.67
C ASN A 434 -19.67 3.13 -7.90
N ASP A 435 -18.70 2.32 -7.44
CA ASP A 435 -17.29 2.45 -7.77
C ASP A 435 -16.64 1.05 -7.81
N THR A 436 -15.39 0.99 -8.21
CA THR A 436 -14.58 -0.23 -8.22
C THR A 436 -13.75 -0.35 -6.94
N SER A 437 -13.13 -1.51 -6.76
CA SER A 437 -12.21 -1.76 -5.65
C SER A 437 -11.02 -0.80 -5.53
N ILE A 438 -10.66 -0.03 -6.58
CA ILE A 438 -9.48 0.85 -6.57
C ILE A 438 -9.70 2.16 -5.78
N PHE A 439 -10.94 2.46 -5.36
CA PHE A 439 -11.19 3.69 -4.63
C PHE A 439 -10.50 3.67 -3.26
N ARG A 440 -9.69 4.69 -3.01
CA ARG A 440 -9.03 4.93 -1.72
C ARG A 440 -8.74 6.41 -1.54
N VAL A 441 -9.09 6.95 -0.37
CA VAL A 441 -8.60 8.22 0.16
C VAL A 441 -7.79 7.97 1.42
N ASP A 442 -6.80 8.83 1.72
CA ASP A 442 -5.74 8.47 2.67
C ASP A 442 -6.14 8.59 4.15
N HIS A 443 -7.30 9.20 4.46
CA HIS A 443 -7.84 9.29 5.81
C HIS A 443 -8.87 8.20 6.15
N MET A 444 -9.40 7.45 5.15
CA MET A 444 -10.36 6.37 5.42
C MET A 444 -9.66 5.16 6.09
N PRO A 445 -10.40 4.35 6.89
CA PRO A 445 -9.86 3.08 7.36
C PRO A 445 -9.55 2.18 6.16
N TYR A 446 -8.37 1.62 6.14
CA TYR A 446 -7.91 0.75 5.07
C TYR A 446 -7.21 -0.49 5.64
N GLY A 447 -7.53 -1.64 5.13
CA GLY A 447 -6.95 -2.91 5.53
C GLY A 447 -7.87 -4.07 5.20
N GLY A 448 -7.29 -5.24 5.06
CA GLY A 448 -8.00 -6.46 4.65
C GLY A 448 -8.46 -7.34 5.80
N ASN A 449 -9.39 -8.23 5.44
CA ASN A 449 -9.79 -9.39 6.20
C ASN A 449 -9.17 -10.65 5.56
N LYS A 450 -9.37 -11.83 6.11
CA LYS A 450 -8.84 -13.11 5.59
C LYS A 450 -7.31 -13.01 5.36
N LEU A 451 -6.79 -13.45 4.20
CA LEU A 451 -5.37 -13.35 3.85
C LEU A 451 -4.93 -11.95 3.41
N SER A 452 -5.84 -10.98 3.33
CA SER A 452 -5.49 -9.62 2.88
C SER A 452 -4.92 -8.72 3.97
N GLY A 453 -4.96 -9.12 5.25
CA GLY A 453 -4.27 -8.34 6.26
C GLY A 453 -4.75 -8.50 7.69
N LEU A 454 -4.08 -7.74 8.57
CA LEU A 454 -4.37 -7.65 10.00
C LEU A 454 -4.12 -6.22 10.47
N GLY A 455 -5.04 -5.64 11.24
CA GLY A 455 -5.01 -4.23 11.63
C GLY A 455 -5.54 -3.31 10.54
N ARG A 456 -5.36 -2.01 10.72
CA ARG A 456 -5.84 -1.00 9.75
C ARG A 456 -4.81 0.12 9.56
N GLU A 457 -4.71 0.58 8.31
CA GLU A 457 -4.10 1.86 7.91
C GLU A 457 -5.19 2.93 7.74
N GLY A 458 -4.83 4.09 7.20
CA GLY A 458 -5.57 5.33 7.33
C GLY A 458 -5.05 6.08 8.56
N VAL A 459 -4.75 7.37 8.43
CA VAL A 459 -3.88 8.07 9.40
C VAL A 459 -4.33 7.92 10.85
N ARG A 460 -5.62 8.20 11.16
CA ARG A 460 -6.17 8.05 12.50
C ARG A 460 -6.04 6.61 13.02
N PHE A 461 -6.46 5.63 12.23
CA PHE A 461 -6.45 4.22 12.59
C PHE A 461 -5.03 3.70 12.79
N ALA A 462 -4.10 4.12 11.93
CA ALA A 462 -2.70 3.80 12.07
C ALA A 462 -2.10 4.37 13.37
N VAL A 463 -2.45 5.62 13.77
CA VAL A 463 -2.04 6.21 15.05
C VAL A 463 -2.60 5.41 16.23
N GLU A 464 -3.85 4.94 16.16
CA GLU A 464 -4.44 4.07 17.17
C GLU A 464 -3.67 2.75 17.31
N GLU A 465 -3.28 2.14 16.21
CA GLU A 465 -2.43 0.94 16.16
C GLU A 465 -0.99 1.17 16.69
N MET A 466 -0.47 2.39 16.57
CA MET A 466 0.87 2.80 16.99
C MET A 466 0.92 3.35 18.42
N THR A 467 -0.21 3.30 19.12
CA THR A 467 -0.32 3.67 20.54
C THR A 467 -0.85 2.51 21.37
N SER A 468 -0.63 2.59 22.68
CA SER A 468 -1.23 1.70 23.68
C SER A 468 -1.98 2.52 24.73
N ILE A 469 -3.04 1.92 25.25
CA ILE A 469 -3.83 2.52 26.35
C ILE A 469 -3.08 2.31 27.67
N LYS A 470 -2.92 3.40 28.43
CA LYS A 470 -2.45 3.38 29.81
C LYS A 470 -3.54 3.92 30.72
N MET A 471 -4.13 3.05 31.53
CA MET A 471 -5.14 3.45 32.50
C MET A 471 -4.50 4.17 33.69
N VAL A 472 -5.10 5.28 34.12
CA VAL A 472 -4.73 6.03 35.33
C VAL A 472 -5.95 6.06 36.25
N VAL A 473 -5.78 5.64 37.49
CA VAL A 473 -6.80 5.70 38.53
C VAL A 473 -6.23 6.46 39.72
N ILE A 474 -6.92 7.50 40.13
CA ILE A 474 -6.57 8.32 41.28
C ILE A 474 -7.62 8.10 42.38
N LYS A 475 -7.18 7.74 43.56
CA LYS A 475 -7.99 7.77 44.76
C LYS A 475 -7.54 8.99 45.57
N PRO A 476 -8.33 10.10 45.61
CA PRO A 476 -7.99 11.31 46.34
C PRO A 476 -7.82 11.08 47.84
#